data_325911497e8ad146490346776b9d27e5
#
_entry.id   325911497e8ad146490346776b9d27e5
#
_cell.length_a   1.000
_cell.length_b   1.000
_cell.length_c   1.000
_cell.angle_alpha   90.00
_cell.angle_beta   90.00
_cell.angle_gamma   90.00
#
_symmetry.space_group_name_H-M   'P 1'
#
loop_
_entity.id
_entity.type
_entity.pdbx_description
1 polymer ?
#
loop_
_entity_poly.entity_id
_entity_poly.type
_entity_poly.pdbx_seq_one_letter_code
_entity_poly.pdbx_strand_id
1 'polypeptide(L)'
;MKIEKLIEAVRLMKGRFNLDMIDLIILNEALTRDKQIPDEVTIMEIVDYCDAASPATIHKRIKKLCAAEFLKKTEHPDDVRFKVLTKGERYDLLVKYLAEV
;
A
#
# COMPACT_ATOMS: atom_id res chain seq x y z
N MET A 1 16.73 4.25 -11.43
CA MET A 1 17.22 3.33 -10.35
C MET A 1 17.93 2.15 -10.98
N LYS A 2 19.06 1.78 -10.45
CA LYS A 2 19.78 0.59 -10.92
C LYS A 2 19.07 -0.68 -10.42
N ILE A 3 19.14 -1.75 -11.21
CA ILE A 3 18.50 -3.03 -10.87
C ILE A 3 18.98 -3.54 -9.51
N GLU A 4 20.27 -3.39 -9.21
CA GLU A 4 20.86 -3.80 -7.93
C GLU A 4 20.18 -3.11 -6.75
N LYS A 5 19.88 -1.83 -6.86
CA LYS A 5 19.19 -1.06 -5.83
C LYS A 5 17.76 -1.52 -5.64
N LEU A 6 17.08 -1.84 -6.73
CA LEU A 6 15.72 -2.39 -6.67
C LEU A 6 15.73 -3.74 -5.93
N ILE A 7 16.67 -4.62 -6.25
CA ILE A 7 16.79 -5.92 -5.60
C ILE A 7 17.07 -5.75 -4.10
N GLU A 8 17.99 -4.84 -3.73
CA GLU A 8 18.27 -4.53 -2.32
C GLU A 8 17.02 -4.06 -1.58
N ALA A 9 16.26 -3.15 -2.21
CA ALA A 9 15.03 -2.63 -1.62
C ALA A 9 14.00 -3.74 -1.39
N VAL A 10 13.79 -4.61 -2.38
CA VAL A 10 12.84 -5.72 -2.28
C VAL A 10 13.27 -6.69 -1.17
N ARG A 11 14.55 -7.03 -1.09
CA ARG A 11 15.07 -7.93 -0.06
C ARG A 11 14.94 -7.33 1.33
N LEU A 12 15.23 -6.04 1.47
CA LEU A 12 15.08 -5.32 2.73
C LEU A 12 13.63 -5.33 3.21
N MET A 13 12.70 -5.03 2.31
CA MET A 13 11.26 -5.02 2.63
C MET A 13 10.78 -6.41 3.03
N LYS A 14 11.20 -7.45 2.32
CA LYS A 14 10.83 -8.82 2.65
C LYS A 14 11.39 -9.26 4.00
N GLY A 15 12.68 -9.01 4.24
CA GLY A 15 13.34 -9.45 5.46
C GLY A 15 12.91 -8.68 6.70
N ARG A 16 12.73 -7.37 6.59
CA ARG A 16 12.47 -6.51 7.74
C ARG A 16 10.98 -6.32 8.03
N PHE A 17 10.17 -6.22 6.99
CA PHE A 17 8.75 -5.88 7.12
C PHE A 17 7.81 -6.99 6.66
N ASN A 18 8.35 -8.07 6.12
CA ASN A 18 7.57 -9.16 5.53
C ASN A 18 6.66 -8.66 4.40
N LEU A 19 7.15 -7.73 3.60
CA LEU A 19 6.46 -7.18 2.44
C LEU A 19 7.10 -7.69 1.16
N ASP A 20 6.28 -8.17 0.22
CA ASP A 20 6.74 -8.56 -1.11
C ASP A 20 6.38 -7.48 -2.14
N MET A 21 6.68 -7.75 -3.41
CA MET A 21 6.44 -6.78 -4.48
C MET A 21 4.95 -6.45 -4.63
N ILE A 22 4.06 -7.41 -4.42
CA ILE A 22 2.61 -7.16 -4.50
C ILE A 22 2.20 -6.16 -3.42
N ASP A 23 2.69 -6.34 -2.20
CA ASP A 23 2.42 -5.41 -1.09
C ASP A 23 2.90 -3.99 -1.41
N LEU A 24 4.10 -3.87 -1.99
CA LEU A 24 4.67 -2.57 -2.36
C LEU A 24 3.87 -1.89 -3.46
N ILE A 25 3.40 -2.64 -4.44
CA ILE A 25 2.55 -2.10 -5.50
C ILE A 25 1.23 -1.58 -4.93
N ILE A 26 0.61 -2.34 -4.03
CA ILE A 26 -0.64 -1.92 -3.38
C ILE A 26 -0.43 -0.63 -2.59
N LEU A 27 0.65 -0.54 -1.81
CA LEU A 27 0.98 0.68 -1.06
C LEU A 27 1.19 1.87 -1.99
N ASN A 28 1.89 1.67 -3.09
CA ASN A 28 2.11 2.71 -4.08
C ASN A 28 0.79 3.21 -4.68
N GLU A 29 -0.08 2.29 -5.13
CA GLU A 29 -1.37 2.65 -5.70
C GLU A 29 -2.26 3.37 -4.68
N ALA A 30 -2.26 2.92 -3.43
CA ALA A 30 -3.11 3.50 -2.40
C ALA A 30 -2.66 4.89 -1.96
N LEU A 31 -1.35 5.14 -1.88
CA LEU A 31 -0.82 6.29 -1.17
C LEU A 31 -0.11 7.32 -2.05
N THR A 32 0.30 6.94 -3.27
CA THR A 32 1.03 7.86 -4.16
C THR A 32 0.26 8.22 -5.43
N ARG A 33 -0.91 7.62 -5.61
CA ARG A 33 -1.75 7.93 -6.75
C ARG A 33 -2.11 9.41 -6.74
N ASP A 34 -1.85 10.09 -7.85
CA ASP A 34 -2.18 11.50 -7.99
C ASP A 34 -3.70 11.68 -7.96
N LYS A 35 -4.16 12.41 -6.99
CA LYS A 35 -5.59 12.58 -6.74
C LYS A 35 -5.95 14.04 -6.89
N GLN A 36 -6.84 14.30 -7.81
CA GLN A 36 -7.42 15.63 -7.97
C GLN A 36 -8.39 15.99 -6.84
N ILE A 37 -8.74 15.02 -6.01
CA ILE A 37 -9.64 15.17 -4.88
C ILE A 37 -8.96 14.54 -3.66
N PRO A 38 -9.11 15.12 -2.45
CA PRO A 38 -8.23 14.78 -1.33
C PRO A 38 -8.20 13.28 -1.03
N ASP A 39 -7.03 12.73 -1.20
CA ASP A 39 -6.41 11.63 -0.46
C ASP A 39 -7.25 10.39 -0.15
N GLU A 40 -8.40 10.18 -0.80
CA GLU A 40 -9.29 9.10 -0.46
C GLU A 40 -9.36 8.08 -1.59
N VAL A 41 -8.56 7.03 -1.47
CA VAL A 41 -8.67 5.88 -2.36
C VAL A 41 -9.50 4.83 -1.65
N THR A 42 -10.61 4.45 -2.26
CA THR A 42 -11.44 3.37 -1.71
C THR A 42 -10.78 2.03 -1.95
N ILE A 43 -11.11 1.05 -1.11
CA ILE A 43 -10.66 -0.33 -1.29
C ILE A 43 -11.11 -0.86 -2.65
N MET A 44 -12.33 -0.53 -3.07
CA MET A 44 -12.87 -0.96 -4.37
C MET A 44 -12.04 -0.43 -5.53
N GLU A 45 -11.58 0.82 -5.46
CA GLU A 45 -10.72 1.39 -6.50
C GLU A 45 -9.40 0.64 -6.61
N ILE A 46 -8.78 0.31 -5.48
CA ILE A 46 -7.52 -0.46 -5.51
C ILE A 46 -7.75 -1.86 -6.08
N VAL A 47 -8.81 -2.52 -5.69
CA VAL A 47 -9.14 -3.86 -6.21
C VAL A 47 -9.37 -3.82 -7.71
N ASP A 48 -10.08 -2.79 -8.20
CA ASP A 48 -10.43 -2.66 -9.61
C ASP A 48 -9.24 -2.27 -10.50
N TYR A 49 -8.33 -1.42 -9.99
CA TYR A 49 -7.25 -0.88 -10.80
C TYR A 49 -5.90 -1.55 -10.59
N CYS A 50 -5.71 -2.25 -9.50
CA CYS A 50 -4.45 -2.93 -9.25
C CYS A 50 -4.41 -4.27 -9.98
N ASP A 51 -3.53 -4.37 -10.97
CA ASP A 51 -3.39 -5.57 -11.80
C ASP A 51 -2.27 -6.50 -11.34
N ALA A 52 -1.67 -6.22 -10.19
CA ALA A 52 -0.55 -7.01 -9.64
C ALA A 52 -0.95 -8.43 -9.24
N ALA A 53 -2.24 -8.65 -8.95
CA ALA A 53 -2.76 -9.94 -8.53
C ALA A 53 -4.28 -9.98 -8.71
N SER A 54 -4.90 -11.14 -8.44
CA SER A 54 -6.34 -11.27 -8.51
C SER A 54 -7.04 -10.40 -7.45
N PRO A 55 -8.32 -10.01 -7.67
CA PRO A 55 -9.07 -9.25 -6.67
C PRO A 55 -9.07 -9.87 -5.28
N ALA A 56 -9.21 -11.19 -5.19
CA ALA A 56 -9.19 -11.89 -3.90
C ALA A 56 -7.83 -11.73 -3.20
N THR A 57 -6.74 -11.82 -3.94
CA THR A 57 -5.39 -11.62 -3.41
C THR A 57 -5.19 -10.18 -2.95
N ILE A 58 -5.65 -9.20 -3.75
CA ILE A 58 -5.53 -7.78 -3.40
C ILE A 58 -6.28 -7.50 -2.09
N HIS A 59 -7.51 -7.98 -1.93
CA HIS A 59 -8.27 -7.84 -0.67
C HIS A 59 -7.51 -8.42 0.52
N LYS A 60 -6.95 -9.61 0.36
CA LYS A 60 -6.20 -10.29 1.40
C LYS A 60 -4.96 -9.50 1.81
N ARG A 61 -4.25 -8.95 0.84
CA ARG A 61 -3.05 -8.14 1.10
C ARG A 61 -3.39 -6.81 1.76
N ILE A 62 -4.50 -6.17 1.38
CA ILE A 62 -4.96 -4.96 2.05
C ILE A 62 -5.22 -5.22 3.52
N LYS A 63 -5.88 -6.33 3.86
CA LYS A 63 -6.09 -6.73 5.27
C LYS A 63 -4.77 -6.91 6.01
N LYS A 64 -3.81 -7.57 5.39
CA LYS A 64 -2.47 -7.77 5.94
C LYS A 64 -1.79 -6.42 6.21
N LEU A 65 -1.83 -5.51 5.25
CA LEU A 65 -1.19 -4.20 5.37
C LEU A 65 -1.85 -3.33 6.45
N CYS A 66 -3.16 -3.41 6.59
CA CYS A 66 -3.87 -2.73 7.67
C CYS A 66 -3.52 -3.33 9.04
N ALA A 67 -3.47 -4.65 9.15
CA ALA A 67 -3.08 -5.33 10.40
C ALA A 67 -1.65 -4.99 10.81
N ALA A 68 -0.76 -4.81 9.83
CA ALA A 68 0.65 -4.45 10.06
C ALA A 68 0.87 -2.94 10.21
N GLU A 69 -0.20 -2.13 10.15
CA GLU A 69 -0.18 -0.68 10.34
C GLU A 69 0.55 0.11 9.24
N PHE A 70 0.69 -0.46 8.06
CA PHE A 70 1.17 0.28 6.88
C PHE A 70 0.06 1.04 6.17
N LEU A 71 -1.17 0.54 6.29
CA LEU A 71 -2.38 1.21 5.82
C LEU A 71 -3.35 1.34 6.98
N LYS A 72 -4.25 2.30 6.84
CA LYS A 72 -5.36 2.50 7.76
C LYS A 72 -6.66 2.53 6.97
N LYS A 73 -7.64 1.77 7.42
CA LYS A 73 -8.96 1.74 6.82
C LYS A 73 -9.91 2.61 7.63
N THR A 74 -10.52 3.58 6.96
CA THR A 74 -11.49 4.48 7.59
C THR A 74 -12.76 4.55 6.76
N GLU A 75 -13.84 5.07 7.32
CA GLU A 75 -15.06 5.28 6.57
C GLU A 75 -14.93 6.50 5.66
N HIS A 76 -15.54 6.41 4.47
CA HIS A 76 -15.60 7.55 3.56
C HIS A 76 -16.40 8.68 4.22
N PRO A 77 -15.92 9.94 4.21
CA PRO A 77 -16.62 11.04 4.88
C PRO A 77 -18.02 11.29 4.38
N ASP A 78 -18.29 11.03 3.09
CA ASP A 78 -19.58 11.31 2.47
C ASP A 78 -20.48 10.07 2.35
N ASP A 79 -19.93 8.87 2.51
CA ASP A 79 -20.68 7.63 2.36
C ASP A 79 -20.05 6.50 3.18
N VAL A 80 -20.66 6.18 4.31
CA VAL A 80 -20.19 5.15 5.25
C VAL A 80 -20.16 3.74 4.67
N ARG A 81 -20.80 3.51 3.51
CA ARG A 81 -20.75 2.20 2.83
C ARG A 81 -19.39 1.92 2.21
N PHE A 82 -18.60 2.97 1.94
CA PHE A 82 -17.28 2.83 1.35
C PHE A 82 -16.21 2.98 2.41
N LYS A 83 -15.16 2.16 2.27
CA LYS A 83 -13.96 2.27 3.10
C LYS A 83 -12.84 2.86 2.28
N VAL A 84 -12.11 3.79 2.86
CA VAL A 84 -10.96 4.43 2.23
C VAL A 84 -9.67 4.01 2.92
N LEU A 85 -8.58 4.02 2.16
CA LEU A 85 -7.25 3.68 2.65
C LEU A 85 -6.42 4.95 2.80
N THR A 86 -5.78 5.07 3.96
CA THR A 86 -4.86 6.17 4.26
C THR A 86 -3.57 5.60 4.83
N LYS A 87 -2.58 6.46 5.07
CA LYS A 87 -1.32 6.03 5.67
C LYS A 87 -1.54 5.44 7.05
N GLY A 88 -0.98 4.26 7.28
CA GLY A 88 -0.86 3.69 8.61
C GLY A 88 0.32 4.29 9.37
N GLU A 89 0.40 4.02 10.67
CA GLU A 89 1.43 4.59 11.54
C GLU A 89 2.85 4.17 11.15
N ARG A 90 3.02 2.99 10.54
CA ARG A 90 4.34 2.46 10.16
C ARG A 90 4.77 2.82 8.74
N TYR A 91 3.93 3.50 7.97
CA TYR A 91 4.26 3.84 6.59
C TYR A 91 5.51 4.74 6.48
N ASP A 92 5.61 5.75 7.32
CA ASP A 92 6.75 6.67 7.29
C ASP A 92 8.07 5.96 7.63
N LEU A 93 8.02 4.97 8.52
CA LEU A 93 9.18 4.13 8.82
C LEU A 93 9.62 3.33 7.59
N LEU A 94 8.67 2.77 6.86
CA LEU A 94 8.93 2.04 5.62
C LEU A 94 9.63 2.94 4.59
N VAL A 95 9.11 4.14 4.38
CA VAL A 95 9.68 5.12 3.45
C VAL A 95 11.11 5.49 3.86
N LYS A 96 11.34 5.67 5.14
CA LYS A 96 12.68 5.97 5.67
C LYS A 96 13.69 4.89 5.32
N TYR A 97 13.32 3.62 5.52
CA TYR A 97 14.21 2.50 5.17
C TYR A 97 14.45 2.41 3.67
N LEU A 98 13.44 2.64 2.86
CA LEU A 98 13.60 2.66 1.40
C LEU A 98 14.54 3.75 0.92
N ALA A 99 14.52 4.91 1.56
CA ALA A 99 15.39 6.03 1.22
C ALA A 99 16.88 5.76 1.51
N GLU A 100 17.18 4.81 2.39
CA GLU A 100 18.55 4.43 2.74
C GLU A 100 19.18 3.42 1.77
N VAL A 101 18.42 2.88 0.86
CA VAL A 101 18.91 1.87 -0.11
C VAL A 101 19.72 2.50 -1.26
#